data_d52fadf0b071573009bc49721fea19fe
#
_entry.id   d52fadf0b071573009bc49721fea19fe
#
_cell.length_a   1.000
_cell.length_b   1.000
_cell.length_c   1.000
_cell.angle_alpha   90.00
_cell.angle_beta   90.00
_cell.angle_gamma   90.00
#
_symmetry.space_group_name_H-M   'P 1'
#
loop_
_entity.id
_entity.type
_entity.pdbx_description
1 polymer ?
#
loop_
_entity_poly.entity_id
_entity_poly.type
_entity_poly.pdbx_seq_one_letter_code
_entity_poly.pdbx_strand_id
1 'polypeptide(L)'
;MRASIRYCATPAGRVAYSTMGSGPPLLCDSGWITHLRGQLDLLSFGAFVERLAERFTVIRYDKPGCGLSDRDGVDLSFDGQVAAALAVVDAVGARRFRLFGASQGGQLAAAIAARHPERVEALVVYGMCADGRDLASAEVRKSVVDLVRAHWGMGLKALAGAFITDPTADEVAEFARFQRTSASASVAARLLEVYYETDVGALLPEIRTPTVVLHREADGGTGFGLGREVAARIPGAVLIPLPGSSHMFYHGDWAAVLEAMLGFLCEPAPTGKPLTGREFEVAELVTEGLTNQAIARRLSVGPRTVETHVENVRRKLQVRSRAQIAAWLTEQRLRRHP
;
A
#
# COMPACT_ATOMS: atom_id res chain seq x y z
N MET A 1 -8.60 21.19 8.18
CA MET A 1 -10.06 21.08 7.80
C MET A 1 -10.61 19.77 8.40
N ARG A 2 -11.70 19.79 9.18
CA ARG A 2 -12.30 18.54 9.70
C ARG A 2 -13.00 17.82 8.53
N ALA A 3 -12.51 16.62 8.15
CA ALA A 3 -13.14 15.80 7.13
C ALA A 3 -14.58 15.42 7.55
N SER A 4 -15.54 15.56 6.64
CA SER A 4 -16.91 15.10 6.88
C SER A 4 -16.97 13.58 6.89
N ILE A 5 -17.64 13.00 7.89
CA ILE A 5 -17.84 11.56 7.99
C ILE A 5 -19.15 11.21 7.30
N ARG A 6 -19.09 10.22 6.43
CA ARG A 6 -20.22 9.65 5.70
C ARG A 6 -20.33 8.16 6.00
N TYR A 7 -21.41 7.55 5.61
CA TYR A 7 -21.67 6.12 5.81
C TYR A 7 -22.13 5.47 4.51
N CYS A 8 -21.70 4.24 4.30
CA CYS A 8 -22.24 3.37 3.24
C CYS A 8 -22.65 2.02 3.82
N ALA A 9 -23.66 1.40 3.21
CA ALA A 9 -24.01 0.01 3.48
C ALA A 9 -23.00 -0.90 2.77
N THR A 10 -22.58 -1.95 3.45
CA THR A 10 -21.69 -2.98 2.91
C THR A 10 -22.24 -4.35 3.27
N PRO A 11 -21.81 -5.44 2.62
CA PRO A 11 -22.16 -6.79 3.05
C PRO A 11 -21.74 -7.11 4.50
N ALA A 12 -20.70 -6.41 4.99
CA ALA A 12 -20.16 -6.59 6.33
C ALA A 12 -20.82 -5.70 7.40
N GLY A 13 -21.86 -4.92 7.07
CA GLY A 13 -22.48 -3.92 7.94
C GLY A 13 -22.32 -2.50 7.39
N ARG A 14 -22.78 -1.50 8.15
CA ARG A 14 -22.64 -0.10 7.76
C ARG A 14 -21.24 0.41 8.14
N VAL A 15 -20.53 1.00 7.17
CA VAL A 15 -19.15 1.47 7.30
C VAL A 15 -19.08 2.99 7.24
N ALA A 16 -18.37 3.58 8.19
CA ALA A 16 -18.04 5.00 8.22
C ALA A 16 -16.81 5.27 7.34
N TYR A 17 -16.87 6.32 6.53
CA TYR A 17 -15.75 6.75 5.69
C TYR A 17 -15.62 8.27 5.62
N SER A 18 -14.47 8.74 5.20
CA SER A 18 -14.19 10.15 4.95
C SER A 18 -13.30 10.33 3.73
N THR A 19 -13.41 11.49 3.10
CA THR A 19 -12.50 11.92 2.04
C THR A 19 -11.81 13.24 2.44
N MET A 20 -10.54 13.39 2.07
CA MET A 20 -9.76 14.59 2.29
C MET A 20 -8.94 14.92 1.05
N GLY A 21 -8.84 16.22 0.71
CA GLY A 21 -8.11 16.67 -0.48
C GLY A 21 -8.90 16.58 -1.77
N SER A 22 -8.19 16.82 -2.87
CA SER A 22 -8.71 16.74 -4.24
C SER A 22 -7.63 16.17 -5.15
N GLY A 23 -8.05 15.47 -6.20
CA GLY A 23 -7.13 14.78 -7.12
C GLY A 23 -7.50 13.32 -7.31
N PRO A 24 -6.58 12.50 -7.85
CA PRO A 24 -6.85 11.08 -8.06
C PRO A 24 -7.22 10.37 -6.75
N PRO A 25 -8.20 9.45 -6.77
CA PRO A 25 -8.59 8.72 -5.58
C PRO A 25 -7.47 7.84 -5.04
N LEU A 26 -7.21 7.90 -3.73
CA LEU A 26 -6.28 7.05 -3.00
C LEU A 26 -7.00 6.42 -1.81
N LEU A 27 -7.29 5.12 -1.89
CA LEU A 27 -7.80 4.37 -0.75
C LEU A 27 -6.65 4.02 0.20
N CYS A 28 -6.80 4.37 1.49
CA CYS A 28 -5.82 4.09 2.53
C CYS A 28 -6.37 3.11 3.56
N ASP A 29 -5.79 1.92 3.64
CA ASP A 29 -5.99 0.98 4.74
C ASP A 29 -4.76 0.99 5.67
N SER A 30 -4.90 1.62 6.82
CA SER A 30 -3.79 1.98 7.70
C SER A 30 -3.41 0.92 8.74
N GLY A 31 -4.02 -0.27 8.69
CA GLY A 31 -3.69 -1.35 9.61
C GLY A 31 -4.89 -2.18 10.08
N TRP A 32 -4.72 -2.93 11.17
CA TRP A 32 -5.67 -3.94 11.63
C TRP A 32 -6.91 -3.38 12.36
N ILE A 33 -6.80 -2.24 13.03
CA ILE A 33 -7.91 -1.47 13.61
C ILE A 33 -7.84 -0.01 13.16
N THR A 34 -8.99 0.63 13.03
CA THR A 34 -9.09 2.00 12.50
C THR A 34 -10.06 2.84 13.33
N HIS A 35 -9.85 4.16 13.31
CA HIS A 35 -10.79 5.14 13.84
C HIS A 35 -10.61 6.48 13.13
N LEU A 36 -11.54 6.86 12.29
CA LEU A 36 -11.46 8.04 11.40
C LEU A 36 -11.06 9.34 12.11
N ARG A 37 -11.54 9.55 13.34
CA ARG A 37 -11.15 10.71 14.15
C ARG A 37 -9.91 10.44 14.99
N GLY A 38 -9.91 9.36 15.76
CA GLY A 38 -8.85 9.08 16.73
C GLY A 38 -7.48 8.88 16.10
N GLN A 39 -7.42 8.38 14.86
CA GLN A 39 -6.14 8.26 14.15
C GLN A 39 -5.55 9.60 13.72
N LEU A 40 -6.36 10.63 13.43
CA LEU A 40 -5.82 11.92 13.01
C LEU A 40 -5.04 12.61 14.13
N ASP A 41 -5.38 12.30 15.38
CA ASP A 41 -4.70 12.85 16.56
C ASP A 41 -3.53 11.94 17.01
N LEU A 42 -3.31 10.79 16.35
CA LEU A 42 -2.32 9.79 16.75
C LEU A 42 -0.95 10.07 16.13
N LEU A 43 0.03 10.40 16.94
CA LEU A 43 1.42 10.66 16.50
C LEU A 43 1.44 11.64 15.30
N SER A 44 2.14 11.29 14.24
CA SER A 44 2.19 12.10 13.00
C SER A 44 1.17 11.69 11.93
N PHE A 45 0.20 10.82 12.26
CA PHE A 45 -0.76 10.31 11.26
C PHE A 45 -1.58 11.41 10.58
N GLY A 46 -2.05 12.40 11.35
CA GLY A 46 -2.79 13.54 10.79
C GLY A 46 -1.98 14.32 9.77
N ALA A 47 -0.74 14.68 10.12
CA ALA A 47 0.18 15.38 9.23
C ALA A 47 0.48 14.55 7.96
N PHE A 48 0.67 13.23 8.11
CA PHE A 48 0.89 12.32 6.98
C PHE A 48 -0.30 12.34 6.00
N VAL A 49 -1.53 12.24 6.52
CA VAL A 49 -2.75 12.28 5.70
C VAL A 49 -2.96 13.64 5.04
N GLU A 50 -2.68 14.74 5.74
CA GLU A 50 -2.77 16.10 5.18
C GLU A 50 -1.82 16.29 4.00
N ARG A 51 -0.60 15.80 4.11
CA ARG A 51 0.39 15.85 3.02
C ARG A 51 -0.03 15.01 1.80
N LEU A 52 -0.62 13.84 2.02
CA LEU A 52 -1.22 13.05 0.92
C LEU A 52 -2.40 13.78 0.27
N ALA A 53 -3.22 14.45 1.07
CA ALA A 53 -4.40 15.18 0.61
C ALA A 53 -4.08 16.43 -0.23
N GLU A 54 -2.83 16.90 -0.22
CA GLU A 54 -2.37 17.95 -1.15
C GLU A 54 -2.33 17.46 -2.62
N ARG A 55 -2.27 16.15 -2.86
CA ARG A 55 -2.10 15.54 -4.18
C ARG A 55 -3.24 14.59 -4.56
N PHE A 56 -3.95 14.04 -3.59
CA PHE A 56 -4.94 12.98 -3.77
C PHE A 56 -6.26 13.30 -3.09
N THR A 57 -7.32 12.71 -3.57
CA THR A 57 -8.53 12.49 -2.76
C THR A 57 -8.28 11.28 -1.89
N VAL A 58 -7.79 11.50 -0.67
CA VAL A 58 -7.49 10.44 0.31
C VAL A 58 -8.80 9.90 0.87
N ILE A 59 -9.08 8.63 0.64
CA ILE A 59 -10.27 7.90 1.11
C ILE A 59 -9.84 7.07 2.32
N ARG A 60 -10.45 7.32 3.47
CA ARG A 60 -10.24 6.56 4.71
C ARG A 60 -11.56 6.03 5.20
N TYR A 61 -11.53 4.90 5.88
CA TYR A 61 -12.73 4.27 6.44
C TYR A 61 -12.41 3.59 7.76
N ASP A 62 -13.44 3.36 8.56
CA ASP A 62 -13.36 2.51 9.74
C ASP A 62 -13.76 1.10 9.35
N LYS A 63 -12.89 0.13 9.62
CA LYS A 63 -13.17 -1.28 9.34
C LYS A 63 -14.45 -1.74 10.06
N PRO A 64 -15.14 -2.77 9.56
CA PRO A 64 -16.24 -3.40 10.31
C PRO A 64 -15.82 -3.71 11.74
N GLY A 65 -16.66 -3.39 12.70
CA GLY A 65 -16.37 -3.55 14.13
C GLY A 65 -15.50 -2.43 14.75
N CYS A 66 -14.98 -1.48 13.94
CA CYS A 66 -14.06 -0.44 14.40
C CYS A 66 -14.65 0.97 14.32
N GLY A 67 -14.09 1.85 15.13
CA GLY A 67 -14.28 3.30 15.05
C GLY A 67 -15.74 3.71 15.07
N LEU A 68 -16.17 4.36 14.03
CA LEU A 68 -17.53 4.87 13.83
C LEU A 68 -18.40 3.95 12.96
N SER A 69 -17.85 2.83 12.45
CA SER A 69 -18.59 1.79 11.74
C SER A 69 -19.46 0.98 12.73
N ASP A 70 -20.41 0.21 12.18
CA ASP A 70 -21.23 -0.69 13.00
C ASP A 70 -20.32 -1.65 13.79
N ARG A 71 -20.66 -1.85 15.08
CA ARG A 71 -19.85 -2.58 16.04
C ARG A 71 -20.30 -4.03 16.24
N ASP A 72 -21.58 -4.28 16.05
CA ASP A 72 -22.24 -5.56 16.33
C ASP A 72 -22.86 -6.14 15.07
N GLY A 73 -22.93 -7.47 14.99
CA GLY A 73 -23.54 -8.16 13.86
C GLY A 73 -22.82 -7.97 12.53
N VAL A 74 -21.51 -7.64 12.55
CA VAL A 74 -20.72 -7.35 11.37
C VAL A 74 -19.85 -8.54 10.98
N ASP A 75 -19.54 -8.66 9.69
CA ASP A 75 -18.60 -9.65 9.16
C ASP A 75 -17.16 -9.14 9.34
N LEU A 76 -16.42 -9.74 10.26
CA LEU A 76 -15.01 -9.45 10.54
C LEU A 76 -14.04 -10.33 9.72
N SER A 77 -14.55 -11.22 8.86
CA SER A 77 -13.70 -12.07 8.02
C SER A 77 -12.83 -11.23 7.07
N PHE A 78 -11.76 -11.82 6.55
CA PHE A 78 -10.89 -11.15 5.58
C PHE A 78 -11.68 -10.69 4.34
N ASP A 79 -12.54 -11.56 3.80
CA ASP A 79 -13.34 -11.23 2.62
C ASP A 79 -14.44 -10.18 2.93
N GLY A 80 -15.01 -10.19 4.14
CA GLY A 80 -15.89 -9.13 4.62
C GLY A 80 -15.20 -7.75 4.68
N GLN A 81 -13.95 -7.71 5.14
CA GLN A 81 -13.13 -6.49 5.14
C GLN A 81 -12.81 -6.01 3.72
N VAL A 82 -12.47 -6.93 2.79
CA VAL A 82 -12.25 -6.61 1.37
C VAL A 82 -13.52 -6.02 0.75
N ALA A 83 -14.66 -6.66 0.97
CA ALA A 83 -15.96 -6.18 0.45
C ALA A 83 -16.32 -4.80 1.02
N ALA A 84 -16.04 -4.55 2.30
CA ALA A 84 -16.26 -3.25 2.93
C ALA A 84 -15.40 -2.14 2.30
N ALA A 85 -14.12 -2.41 2.05
CA ALA A 85 -13.21 -1.46 1.40
C ALA A 85 -13.67 -1.10 -0.01
N LEU A 86 -14.09 -2.09 -0.80
CA LEU A 86 -14.61 -1.88 -2.16
C LEU A 86 -15.92 -1.10 -2.15
N ALA A 87 -16.84 -1.39 -1.23
CA ALA A 87 -18.10 -0.65 -1.10
C ALA A 87 -17.86 0.84 -0.75
N VAL A 88 -16.84 1.15 0.06
CA VAL A 88 -16.43 2.54 0.34
C VAL A 88 -15.97 3.24 -0.93
N VAL A 89 -15.13 2.60 -1.74
CA VAL A 89 -14.65 3.17 -3.01
C VAL A 89 -15.83 3.42 -3.97
N ASP A 90 -16.79 2.49 -4.02
CA ASP A 90 -18.01 2.64 -4.83
C ASP A 90 -18.88 3.78 -4.32
N ALA A 91 -19.03 3.94 -3.01
CA ALA A 91 -19.80 5.04 -2.41
C ALA A 91 -19.15 6.42 -2.66
N VAL A 92 -17.83 6.48 -2.84
CA VAL A 92 -17.11 7.70 -3.28
C VAL A 92 -17.27 7.95 -4.78
N GLY A 93 -17.71 6.97 -5.57
CA GLY A 93 -17.83 7.04 -7.03
C GLY A 93 -16.50 6.84 -7.76
N ALA A 94 -15.49 6.29 -7.11
CA ALA A 94 -14.17 6.07 -7.71
C ALA A 94 -14.14 4.74 -8.48
N ARG A 95 -14.30 4.78 -9.80
CA ARG A 95 -14.22 3.58 -10.65
C ARG A 95 -12.82 2.98 -10.69
N ARG A 96 -11.80 3.83 -10.67
CA ARG A 96 -10.37 3.46 -10.57
C ARG A 96 -9.73 4.28 -9.47
N PHE A 97 -8.79 3.69 -8.76
CA PHE A 97 -8.14 4.31 -7.62
C PHE A 97 -6.72 3.78 -7.42
N ARG A 98 -5.92 4.54 -6.71
CA ARG A 98 -4.66 4.10 -6.13
C ARG A 98 -4.92 3.49 -4.77
N LEU A 99 -4.05 2.59 -4.33
CA LEU A 99 -4.26 1.83 -3.10
C LEU A 99 -2.99 1.85 -2.24
N PHE A 100 -3.14 2.26 -1.00
CA PHE A 100 -2.14 2.15 0.05
C PHE A 100 -2.63 1.23 1.14
N GLY A 101 -1.84 0.21 1.49
CA GLY A 101 -2.10 -0.69 2.60
C GLY A 101 -0.88 -0.85 3.49
N ALA A 102 -1.07 -0.68 4.81
CA ALA A 102 -0.01 -0.89 5.80
C ALA A 102 -0.32 -2.09 6.69
N SER A 103 0.71 -2.90 7.01
CA SER A 103 0.55 -4.07 7.88
C SER A 103 -0.53 -5.03 7.36
N GLN A 104 -1.53 -5.37 8.16
CA GLN A 104 -2.72 -6.16 7.75
C GLN A 104 -3.49 -5.49 6.59
N GLY A 105 -3.52 -4.15 6.55
CA GLY A 105 -4.08 -3.41 5.42
C GLY A 105 -3.33 -3.65 4.12
N GLY A 106 -2.04 -4.03 4.19
CA GLY A 106 -1.24 -4.45 3.03
C GLY A 106 -1.72 -5.77 2.43
N GLN A 107 -2.08 -6.76 3.26
CA GLN A 107 -2.67 -8.03 2.78
C GLN A 107 -4.01 -7.78 2.08
N LEU A 108 -4.85 -6.92 2.66
CA LEU A 108 -6.13 -6.52 2.07
C LEU A 108 -5.92 -5.79 0.73
N ALA A 109 -4.97 -4.87 0.68
CA ALA A 109 -4.62 -4.13 -0.53
C ALA A 109 -4.09 -5.06 -1.64
N ALA A 110 -3.25 -6.02 -1.30
CA ALA A 110 -2.74 -7.04 -2.23
C ALA A 110 -3.89 -7.90 -2.79
N ALA A 111 -4.83 -8.34 -1.95
CA ALA A 111 -6.00 -9.10 -2.38
C ALA A 111 -6.90 -8.29 -3.33
N ILE A 112 -7.15 -7.02 -3.03
CA ILE A 112 -7.93 -6.12 -3.91
C ILE A 112 -7.21 -5.96 -5.25
N ALA A 113 -5.90 -5.70 -5.26
CA ALA A 113 -5.14 -5.50 -6.49
C ALA A 113 -5.08 -6.76 -7.37
N ALA A 114 -5.00 -7.95 -6.76
CA ALA A 114 -5.01 -9.22 -7.49
C ALA A 114 -6.40 -9.54 -8.08
N ARG A 115 -7.47 -9.32 -7.30
CA ARG A 115 -8.84 -9.70 -7.68
C ARG A 115 -9.52 -8.66 -8.58
N HIS A 116 -9.07 -7.38 -8.54
CA HIS A 116 -9.67 -6.26 -9.26
C HIS A 116 -8.60 -5.40 -9.97
N PRO A 117 -7.73 -6.01 -10.83
CA PRO A 117 -6.63 -5.31 -11.47
C PRO A 117 -7.08 -4.15 -12.38
N GLU A 118 -8.31 -4.21 -12.89
CA GLU A 118 -8.91 -3.14 -13.72
C GLU A 118 -9.25 -1.88 -12.91
N ARG A 119 -9.38 -2.00 -11.60
CA ARG A 119 -9.73 -0.90 -10.70
C ARG A 119 -8.51 -0.23 -10.05
N VAL A 120 -7.42 -0.97 -9.81
CA VAL A 120 -6.26 -0.47 -9.06
C VAL A 120 -5.19 0.04 -10.02
N GLU A 121 -4.90 1.34 -9.97
CA GLU A 121 -3.92 2.00 -10.85
C GLU A 121 -2.49 1.88 -10.37
N ALA A 122 -2.29 1.87 -9.05
CA ALA A 122 -1.00 1.71 -8.39
C ALA A 122 -1.22 1.15 -6.98
N LEU A 123 -0.31 0.30 -6.54
CA LEU A 123 -0.34 -0.33 -5.23
C LEU A 123 0.91 0.04 -4.43
N VAL A 124 0.71 0.58 -3.24
CA VAL A 124 1.76 0.76 -2.23
C VAL A 124 1.44 -0.14 -1.04
N VAL A 125 2.36 -1.00 -0.65
CA VAL A 125 2.26 -1.76 0.59
C VAL A 125 3.42 -1.40 1.52
N TYR A 126 3.14 -1.28 2.81
CA TYR A 126 4.11 -0.94 3.84
C TYR A 126 4.08 -1.96 4.98
N GLY A 127 5.25 -2.49 5.38
CA GLY A 127 5.39 -3.35 6.55
C GLY A 127 4.47 -4.56 6.54
N MET A 128 4.28 -5.18 5.39
CA MET A 128 3.35 -6.29 5.16
C MET A 128 4.09 -7.63 5.12
N CYS A 129 3.43 -8.70 5.57
CA CYS A 129 3.80 -10.11 5.31
C CYS A 129 2.79 -10.76 4.35
N ALA A 130 3.21 -11.78 3.63
CA ALA A 130 2.32 -12.56 2.77
C ALA A 130 1.39 -13.48 3.57
N ASP A 131 1.93 -14.10 4.61
CA ASP A 131 1.23 -15.02 5.50
C ASP A 131 1.35 -14.49 6.94
N GLY A 132 0.23 -14.27 7.60
CA GLY A 132 0.19 -13.81 8.99
C GLY A 132 0.79 -14.82 9.98
N ARG A 133 0.91 -16.09 9.58
CA ARG A 133 1.55 -17.15 10.39
C ARG A 133 3.05 -16.93 10.55
N ASP A 134 3.69 -16.20 9.63
CA ASP A 134 5.13 -15.94 9.66
C ASP A 134 5.53 -14.81 10.63
N LEU A 135 4.57 -14.09 11.21
CA LEU A 135 4.83 -13.01 12.16
C LEU A 135 5.42 -13.50 13.49
N ALA A 136 5.01 -14.68 13.95
CA ALA A 136 5.50 -15.29 15.18
C ALA A 136 5.10 -16.77 15.26
N SER A 137 5.64 -17.51 16.24
CA SER A 137 5.22 -18.89 16.51
C SER A 137 3.73 -18.97 16.88
N ALA A 138 3.12 -20.12 16.67
CA ALA A 138 1.71 -20.34 16.98
C ALA A 138 1.37 -20.04 18.46
N GLU A 139 2.29 -20.40 19.37
CA GLU A 139 2.16 -20.14 20.80
C GLU A 139 2.16 -18.65 21.10
N VAL A 140 3.07 -17.88 20.49
CA VAL A 140 3.16 -16.44 20.67
C VAL A 140 1.91 -15.76 20.13
N ARG A 141 1.47 -16.11 18.92
CA ARG A 141 0.26 -15.54 18.30
C ARG A 141 -0.98 -15.80 19.18
N LYS A 142 -1.13 -17.06 19.66
CA LYS A 142 -2.20 -17.42 20.58
C LYS A 142 -2.14 -16.61 21.87
N SER A 143 -0.95 -16.49 22.48
CA SER A 143 -0.78 -15.74 23.72
C SER A 143 -1.13 -14.26 23.58
N VAL A 144 -0.77 -13.62 22.44
CA VAL A 144 -1.14 -12.22 22.15
C VAL A 144 -2.65 -12.07 22.01
N VAL A 145 -3.32 -12.95 21.26
CA VAL A 145 -4.79 -12.94 21.11
C VAL A 145 -5.49 -13.14 22.47
N ASP A 146 -5.04 -14.11 23.25
CA ASP A 146 -5.62 -14.38 24.58
C ASP A 146 -5.42 -13.20 25.54
N LEU A 147 -4.25 -12.56 25.51
CA LEU A 147 -3.97 -11.36 26.30
C LEU A 147 -4.90 -10.20 25.90
N VAL A 148 -5.06 -9.94 24.60
CA VAL A 148 -5.97 -8.90 24.08
C VAL A 148 -7.40 -9.18 24.50
N ARG A 149 -7.85 -10.43 24.42
CA ARG A 149 -9.23 -10.85 24.78
C ARG A 149 -9.49 -10.75 26.26
N ALA A 150 -8.57 -11.24 27.09
CA ALA A 150 -8.75 -11.33 28.53
C ALA A 150 -8.42 -10.01 29.27
N HIS A 151 -7.47 -9.25 28.76
CA HIS A 151 -6.99 -8.05 29.42
C HIS A 151 -6.58 -6.95 28.44
N TRP A 152 -7.58 -6.31 27.80
CA TRP A 152 -7.37 -5.32 26.76
C TRP A 152 -6.37 -4.23 27.16
N GLY A 153 -6.42 -3.75 28.42
CA GLY A 153 -5.49 -2.73 28.91
C GLY A 153 -4.01 -3.15 28.93
N MET A 154 -3.69 -4.43 29.21
CA MET A 154 -2.31 -4.96 29.12
C MET A 154 -1.95 -5.26 27.66
N GLY A 155 -2.87 -5.82 26.88
CA GLY A 155 -2.67 -6.08 25.47
C GLY A 155 -2.30 -4.81 24.69
N LEU A 156 -2.98 -3.68 24.99
CA LEU A 156 -2.69 -2.37 24.39
C LEU A 156 -1.24 -1.93 24.58
N LYS A 157 -0.71 -2.09 25.80
CA LYS A 157 0.68 -1.71 26.13
C LYS A 157 1.69 -2.62 25.46
N ALA A 158 1.43 -3.92 25.44
CA ALA A 158 2.29 -4.90 24.79
C ALA A 158 2.38 -4.63 23.26
N LEU A 159 1.24 -4.36 22.63
CA LEU A 159 1.20 -4.02 21.19
C LEU A 159 1.88 -2.67 20.89
N ALA A 160 1.76 -1.68 21.79
CA ALA A 160 2.49 -0.41 21.61
C ALA A 160 4.01 -0.65 21.56
N GLY A 161 4.55 -1.44 22.48
CA GLY A 161 5.98 -1.78 22.50
C GLY A 161 6.45 -2.64 21.32
N ALA A 162 5.54 -3.42 20.72
CA ALA A 162 5.87 -4.20 19.52
C ALA A 162 5.88 -3.34 18.24
N PHE A 163 5.04 -2.30 18.17
CA PHE A 163 4.85 -1.51 16.96
C PHE A 163 5.60 -0.19 16.95
N ILE A 164 5.87 0.40 18.11
CA ILE A 164 6.58 1.67 18.25
C ILE A 164 7.93 1.38 18.92
N THR A 165 9.01 1.71 18.25
CA THR A 165 10.35 1.52 18.81
C THR A 165 10.64 2.61 19.83
N ASP A 166 11.14 2.21 21.00
CA ASP A 166 11.50 3.09 22.12
C ASP A 166 10.42 4.14 22.44
N PRO A 167 9.13 3.74 22.59
CA PRO A 167 8.05 4.69 22.77
C PRO A 167 8.20 5.40 24.12
N THR A 168 7.93 6.69 24.14
CA THR A 168 7.74 7.45 25.36
C THR A 168 6.48 7.00 26.11
N ALA A 169 6.38 7.30 27.39
CA ALA A 169 5.19 6.96 28.18
C ALA A 169 3.90 7.62 27.60
N ASP A 170 4.05 8.82 27.06
CA ASP A 170 2.93 9.55 26.42
C ASP A 170 2.49 8.89 25.13
N GLU A 171 3.41 8.46 24.26
CA GLU A 171 3.10 7.72 23.04
C GLU A 171 2.41 6.37 23.32
N VAL A 172 2.88 5.64 24.35
CA VAL A 172 2.21 4.41 24.79
C VAL A 172 0.79 4.71 25.26
N ALA A 173 0.59 5.77 26.04
CA ALA A 173 -0.72 6.16 26.55
C ALA A 173 -1.67 6.60 25.42
N GLU A 174 -1.14 7.35 24.46
CA GLU A 174 -1.88 7.82 23.28
C GLU A 174 -2.29 6.66 22.38
N PHE A 175 -1.35 5.76 22.05
CA PHE A 175 -1.62 4.58 21.24
C PHE A 175 -2.62 3.62 21.95
N ALA A 176 -2.48 3.44 23.26
CA ALA A 176 -3.42 2.64 24.03
C ALA A 176 -4.83 3.26 24.05
N ARG A 177 -4.93 4.59 24.17
CA ARG A 177 -6.21 5.32 24.07
C ARG A 177 -6.85 5.14 22.71
N PHE A 178 -6.08 5.32 21.63
CA PHE A 178 -6.53 5.10 20.26
C PHE A 178 -7.11 3.70 20.09
N GLN A 179 -6.36 2.66 20.44
CA GLN A 179 -6.81 1.28 20.29
C GLN A 179 -8.13 1.02 21.08
N ARG A 180 -8.22 1.48 22.34
CA ARG A 180 -9.39 1.29 23.20
C ARG A 180 -10.65 1.96 22.63
N THR A 181 -10.51 3.12 22.02
CA THR A 181 -11.64 3.82 21.39
C THR A 181 -12.01 3.22 20.03
N SER A 182 -11.05 2.57 19.38
CA SER A 182 -11.22 2.00 18.05
C SER A 182 -11.99 0.68 18.06
N ALA A 183 -11.74 -0.23 19.01
CA ALA A 183 -12.37 -1.54 19.04
C ALA A 183 -12.60 -2.03 20.48
N SER A 184 -13.59 -2.93 20.66
CA SER A 184 -13.71 -3.72 21.88
C SER A 184 -12.63 -4.81 21.93
N ALA A 185 -12.35 -5.37 23.10
CA ALA A 185 -11.40 -6.47 23.27
C ALA A 185 -11.73 -7.68 22.38
N SER A 186 -13.01 -8.04 22.29
CA SER A 186 -13.47 -9.18 21.48
C SER A 186 -13.27 -8.93 19.97
N VAL A 187 -13.61 -7.74 19.50
CA VAL A 187 -13.40 -7.36 18.09
C VAL A 187 -11.90 -7.30 17.77
N ALA A 188 -11.10 -6.66 18.61
CA ALA A 188 -9.64 -6.56 18.41
C ALA A 188 -8.98 -7.95 18.40
N ALA A 189 -9.35 -8.85 19.33
CA ALA A 189 -8.85 -10.22 19.34
C ALA A 189 -9.26 -10.97 18.06
N ARG A 190 -10.50 -10.83 17.60
CA ARG A 190 -10.97 -11.48 16.37
C ARG A 190 -10.25 -10.95 15.13
N LEU A 191 -10.02 -9.65 15.03
CA LEU A 191 -9.27 -9.05 13.92
C LEU A 191 -7.80 -9.49 13.92
N LEU A 192 -7.17 -9.67 15.10
CA LEU A 192 -5.84 -10.27 15.20
C LEU A 192 -5.83 -11.74 14.75
N GLU A 193 -6.81 -12.53 15.13
CA GLU A 193 -6.94 -13.91 14.63
C GLU A 193 -7.02 -13.93 13.12
N VAL A 194 -7.90 -13.11 12.52
CA VAL A 194 -8.04 -12.99 11.06
C VAL A 194 -6.70 -12.58 10.43
N TYR A 195 -5.99 -11.61 11.03
CA TYR A 195 -4.67 -11.20 10.52
C TYR A 195 -3.66 -12.35 10.53
N TYR A 196 -3.56 -13.08 11.64
CA TYR A 196 -2.64 -14.21 11.78
C TYR A 196 -3.00 -15.41 10.90
N GLU A 197 -4.27 -15.60 10.56
CA GLU A 197 -4.77 -16.69 9.71
C GLU A 197 -4.73 -16.35 8.21
N THR A 198 -4.60 -15.06 7.86
CA THR A 198 -4.63 -14.62 6.47
C THR A 198 -3.33 -14.96 5.75
N ASP A 199 -3.47 -15.67 4.64
CA ASP A 199 -2.40 -15.95 3.68
C ASP A 199 -2.83 -15.43 2.31
N VAL A 200 -2.14 -14.40 1.82
CA VAL A 200 -2.32 -13.84 0.47
C VAL A 200 -1.21 -14.27 -0.48
N GLY A 201 -0.36 -15.19 -0.06
CA GLY A 201 0.80 -15.61 -0.81
C GLY A 201 0.49 -16.09 -2.22
N ALA A 202 -0.60 -16.86 -2.39
CA ALA A 202 -1.04 -17.33 -3.71
C ALA A 202 -1.54 -16.19 -4.63
N LEU A 203 -1.96 -15.06 -4.07
CA LEU A 203 -2.45 -13.91 -4.82
C LEU A 203 -1.32 -12.99 -5.33
N LEU A 204 -0.15 -12.97 -4.67
CA LEU A 204 0.94 -12.06 -5.03
C LEU A 204 1.42 -12.21 -6.48
N PRO A 205 1.59 -13.42 -7.04
CA PRO A 205 1.96 -13.60 -8.45
C PRO A 205 0.89 -13.13 -9.44
N GLU A 206 -0.36 -12.97 -9.00
CA GLU A 206 -1.49 -12.53 -9.84
C GLU A 206 -1.58 -11.00 -9.95
N ILE A 207 -0.88 -10.26 -9.09
CA ILE A 207 -0.90 -8.79 -9.11
C ILE A 207 -0.24 -8.30 -10.38
N ARG A 208 -1.00 -7.54 -11.20
CA ARG A 208 -0.54 -6.90 -12.44
C ARG A 208 -0.38 -5.39 -12.28
N THR A 209 -0.89 -4.86 -11.20
CA THR A 209 -0.81 -3.44 -10.86
C THR A 209 0.64 -3.04 -10.55
N PRO A 210 1.14 -1.92 -11.07
CA PRO A 210 2.42 -1.37 -10.62
C PRO A 210 2.48 -1.30 -9.11
N THR A 211 3.51 -1.90 -8.51
CA THR A 211 3.59 -2.08 -7.07
C THR A 211 4.93 -1.61 -6.51
N VAL A 212 4.87 -0.87 -5.41
CA VAL A 212 6.04 -0.62 -4.55
C VAL A 212 5.80 -1.23 -3.17
N VAL A 213 6.81 -1.90 -2.66
CA VAL A 213 6.87 -2.44 -1.30
C VAL A 213 7.81 -1.55 -0.50
N LEU A 214 7.28 -0.89 0.51
CA LEU A 214 8.04 -0.06 1.45
C LEU A 214 8.21 -0.84 2.74
N HIS A 215 9.43 -0.90 3.27
CA HIS A 215 9.68 -1.63 4.51
C HIS A 215 10.87 -1.05 5.25
N ARG A 216 10.75 -0.83 6.55
CA ARG A 216 11.89 -0.41 7.38
C ARG A 216 12.80 -1.59 7.66
N GLU A 217 14.13 -1.37 7.54
CA GLU A 217 15.13 -2.46 7.65
C GLU A 217 15.16 -3.11 9.04
N ALA A 218 14.84 -2.35 10.08
CA ALA A 218 14.81 -2.83 11.46
C ALA A 218 13.40 -2.90 12.05
N ASP A 219 12.34 -3.04 11.22
CA ASP A 219 10.94 -3.12 11.66
C ASP A 219 10.76 -4.22 12.71
N GLY A 220 10.34 -3.82 13.93
CA GLY A 220 10.14 -4.72 15.05
C GLY A 220 8.81 -5.47 15.03
N GLY A 221 7.81 -4.99 14.28
CA GLY A 221 6.49 -5.61 14.19
C GLY A 221 6.38 -6.65 13.07
N THR A 222 7.00 -6.33 11.92
CA THR A 222 7.06 -7.24 10.75
C THR A 222 8.48 -7.22 10.21
N GLY A 223 9.21 -8.32 10.36
CA GLY A 223 10.62 -8.40 9.97
C GLY A 223 10.84 -8.06 8.48
N PHE A 224 11.90 -7.32 8.18
CA PHE A 224 12.26 -6.87 6.82
C PHE A 224 12.32 -8.02 5.79
N GLY A 225 12.72 -9.24 6.23
CA GLY A 225 12.74 -10.43 5.38
C GLY A 225 11.39 -10.75 4.76
N LEU A 226 10.29 -10.54 5.48
CA LEU A 226 8.92 -10.77 4.99
C LEU A 226 8.55 -9.76 3.90
N GLY A 227 8.94 -8.50 4.04
CA GLY A 227 8.74 -7.50 2.98
C GLY A 227 9.54 -7.80 1.71
N ARG A 228 10.77 -8.34 1.84
CA ARG A 228 11.56 -8.81 0.70
C ARG A 228 10.87 -9.96 -0.03
N GLU A 229 10.30 -10.89 0.72
CA GLU A 229 9.55 -12.01 0.15
C GLU A 229 8.32 -11.52 -0.62
N VAL A 230 7.54 -10.60 -0.05
CA VAL A 230 6.40 -9.98 -0.72
C VAL A 230 6.83 -9.34 -2.05
N ALA A 231 7.89 -8.54 -2.04
CA ALA A 231 8.39 -7.89 -3.26
C ALA A 231 8.88 -8.89 -4.30
N ALA A 232 9.53 -9.97 -3.88
CA ALA A 232 10.03 -11.00 -4.80
C ALA A 232 8.89 -11.81 -5.48
N ARG A 233 7.72 -11.92 -4.83
CA ARG A 233 6.57 -12.69 -5.35
C ARG A 233 5.64 -11.88 -6.24
N ILE A 234 5.67 -10.53 -6.17
CA ILE A 234 4.83 -9.67 -7.02
C ILE A 234 5.61 -9.33 -8.31
N PRO A 235 5.11 -9.70 -9.50
CA PRO A 235 5.81 -9.43 -10.75
C PRO A 235 6.06 -7.93 -10.98
N GLY A 236 7.32 -7.55 -11.12
CA GLY A 236 7.71 -6.15 -11.38
C GLY A 236 7.61 -5.20 -10.18
N ALA A 237 7.35 -5.71 -8.98
CA ALA A 237 7.36 -4.87 -7.79
C ALA A 237 8.76 -4.34 -7.48
N VAL A 238 8.81 -3.12 -6.95
CA VAL A 238 10.04 -2.47 -6.47
C VAL A 238 10.04 -2.48 -4.95
N LEU A 239 11.08 -3.02 -4.32
CA LEU A 239 11.31 -2.88 -2.88
C LEU A 239 12.13 -1.61 -2.62
N ILE A 240 11.63 -0.76 -1.73
CA ILE A 240 12.36 0.39 -1.20
C ILE A 240 12.62 0.14 0.29
N PRO A 241 13.85 -0.22 0.67
CA PRO A 241 14.26 -0.27 2.07
C PRO A 241 14.23 1.14 2.66
N LEU A 242 13.70 1.27 3.86
CA LEU A 242 13.62 2.53 4.58
C LEU A 242 14.38 2.45 5.89
N PRO A 243 15.05 3.52 6.32
CA PRO A 243 15.71 3.55 7.62
C PRO A 243 14.69 3.52 8.77
N GLY A 244 15.16 3.05 9.95
CA GLY A 244 14.37 3.03 11.18
C GLY A 244 13.78 1.67 11.50
N SER A 245 13.09 1.60 12.64
CA SER A 245 12.66 0.36 13.29
C SER A 245 11.18 0.36 13.70
N SER A 246 10.49 1.50 13.72
CA SER A 246 9.07 1.56 14.06
C SER A 246 8.22 0.92 12.97
N HIS A 247 7.30 0.03 13.37
CA HIS A 247 6.31 -0.54 12.45
C HIS A 247 5.29 0.50 11.96
N MET A 248 5.06 1.57 12.74
CA MET A 248 4.11 2.63 12.36
C MET A 248 4.72 3.52 11.27
N PHE A 249 4.15 3.53 10.07
CA PHE A 249 4.62 4.34 8.93
C PHE A 249 4.58 5.86 9.20
N TYR A 250 3.78 6.28 10.16
CA TYR A 250 3.61 7.67 10.59
C TYR A 250 4.38 8.02 11.87
N HIS A 251 5.35 7.21 12.29
CA HIS A 251 6.22 7.45 13.45
C HIS A 251 7.70 7.50 13.04
N GLY A 252 8.53 8.21 13.78
CA GLY A 252 9.94 8.42 13.45
C GLY A 252 10.10 9.18 12.14
N ASP A 253 10.99 8.71 11.25
CA ASP A 253 11.15 9.31 9.91
C ASP A 253 10.00 8.90 8.98
N TRP A 254 8.82 9.47 9.25
CA TRP A 254 7.65 9.30 8.39
C TRP A 254 7.75 10.10 7.09
N ALA A 255 8.62 11.12 7.04
CA ALA A 255 8.83 11.91 5.84
C ALA A 255 9.44 11.06 4.74
N ALA A 256 10.42 10.19 5.05
CA ALA A 256 11.00 9.27 4.08
C ALA A 256 9.96 8.28 3.52
N VAL A 257 9.04 7.79 4.37
CA VAL A 257 7.92 6.93 3.91
C VAL A 257 7.03 7.69 2.94
N LEU A 258 6.65 8.91 3.29
CA LEU A 258 5.79 9.77 2.47
C LEU A 258 6.45 10.12 1.13
N GLU A 259 7.72 10.49 1.13
CA GLU A 259 8.48 10.80 -0.10
C GLU A 259 8.55 9.60 -1.04
N ALA A 260 8.84 8.42 -0.51
CA ALA A 260 8.84 7.18 -1.30
C ALA A 260 7.45 6.88 -1.89
N MET A 261 6.38 7.06 -1.11
CA MET A 261 5.01 6.91 -1.60
C MET A 261 4.68 7.94 -2.69
N LEU A 262 4.93 9.22 -2.45
CA LEU A 262 4.64 10.29 -3.41
C LEU A 262 5.47 10.13 -4.68
N GLY A 263 6.75 9.78 -4.57
CA GLY A 263 7.62 9.49 -5.71
C GLY A 263 7.04 8.43 -6.63
N PHE A 264 6.43 7.39 -6.06
CA PHE A 264 5.79 6.32 -6.83
C PHE A 264 4.37 6.70 -7.30
N LEU A 265 3.53 7.20 -6.41
CA LEU A 265 2.11 7.46 -6.70
C LEU A 265 1.90 8.68 -7.62
N CYS A 266 2.79 9.68 -7.62
CA CYS A 266 2.69 10.84 -8.48
C CYS A 266 3.30 10.61 -9.88
N GLU A 267 4.05 9.52 -10.08
CA GLU A 267 4.43 9.12 -11.42
C GLU A 267 3.16 8.73 -12.21
N PRO A 268 3.02 9.15 -13.46
CA PRO A 268 1.89 8.69 -14.27
C PRO A 268 1.91 7.17 -14.31
N ALA A 269 0.77 6.54 -13.97
CA ALA A 269 0.64 5.08 -14.04
C ALA A 269 1.20 4.59 -15.38
N PRO A 270 1.94 3.47 -15.41
CA PRO A 270 2.35 2.90 -16.69
C PRO A 270 1.09 2.78 -17.51
N THR A 271 1.09 3.41 -18.64
CA THR A 271 -0.03 3.29 -19.57
C THR A 271 0.00 1.87 -20.13
N GLY A 272 -0.14 0.83 -19.42
CA GLY A 272 -0.02 -0.61 -19.76
C GLY A 272 -0.13 -1.02 -21.25
N LYS A 273 -0.01 -0.05 -22.11
CA LYS A 273 0.06 -0.23 -23.55
C LYS A 273 1.47 -0.68 -23.88
N PRO A 274 1.61 -1.84 -24.48
CA PRO A 274 2.90 -2.30 -24.99
C PRO A 274 3.51 -1.20 -25.89
N LEU A 275 4.82 -1.18 -25.98
CA LEU A 275 5.48 -0.33 -26.97
C LEU A 275 4.85 -0.64 -28.33
N THR A 276 4.45 0.40 -29.05
CA THR A 276 4.07 0.23 -30.46
C THR A 276 5.30 -0.26 -31.23
N GLY A 277 5.10 -0.89 -32.38
CA GLY A 277 6.22 -1.33 -33.22
C GLY A 277 7.26 -0.22 -33.45
N ARG A 278 6.80 1.03 -33.65
CA ARG A 278 7.68 2.18 -33.83
C ARG A 278 8.44 2.61 -32.59
N GLU A 279 7.80 2.56 -31.43
CA GLU A 279 8.45 2.83 -30.14
C GLU A 279 9.45 1.73 -29.78
N PHE A 280 9.15 0.49 -30.10
CA PHE A 280 10.08 -0.63 -29.90
C PHE A 280 11.32 -0.48 -30.79
N GLU A 281 11.16 -0.15 -32.07
CA GLU A 281 12.23 0.12 -33.04
C GLU A 281 13.12 1.28 -32.55
N VAL A 282 12.53 2.35 -32.03
CA VAL A 282 13.30 3.46 -31.44
C VAL A 282 14.05 2.99 -30.19
N ALA A 283 13.43 2.16 -29.32
CA ALA A 283 14.10 1.63 -28.14
C ALA A 283 15.29 0.72 -28.49
N GLU A 284 15.19 -0.09 -29.54
CA GLU A 284 16.31 -0.88 -30.06
C GLU A 284 17.49 -0.01 -30.51
N LEU A 285 17.23 1.04 -31.29
CA LEU A 285 18.26 1.96 -31.75
C LEU A 285 18.89 2.78 -30.60
N VAL A 286 18.10 3.04 -29.53
CA VAL A 286 18.62 3.61 -28.30
C VAL A 286 19.59 2.64 -27.61
N THR A 287 19.29 1.36 -27.60
CA THR A 287 20.17 0.32 -27.03
C THR A 287 21.46 0.15 -27.82
N GLU A 288 21.45 0.42 -29.14
CA GLU A 288 22.63 0.49 -30.00
C GLU A 288 23.47 1.77 -29.76
N GLY A 289 23.03 2.66 -28.84
CA GLY A 289 23.76 3.89 -28.51
C GLY A 289 23.57 5.06 -29.51
N LEU A 290 22.65 4.97 -30.47
CA LEU A 290 22.44 6.01 -31.49
C LEU A 290 21.84 7.29 -30.86
N THR A 291 22.27 8.46 -31.33
CA THR A 291 21.65 9.75 -30.94
C THR A 291 20.29 9.94 -31.63
N ASN A 292 19.45 10.85 -31.12
CA ASN A 292 18.15 11.14 -31.75
C ASN A 292 18.26 11.55 -33.21
N GLN A 293 19.30 12.28 -33.57
CA GLN A 293 19.59 12.63 -34.98
C GLN A 293 19.96 11.42 -35.85
N ALA A 294 20.73 10.48 -35.29
CA ALA A 294 21.10 9.26 -36.01
C ALA A 294 19.87 8.34 -36.18
N ILE A 295 19.04 8.22 -35.15
CA ILE A 295 17.75 7.49 -35.18
C ILE A 295 16.82 8.14 -36.22
N ALA A 296 16.70 9.47 -36.23
CA ALA A 296 15.85 10.20 -37.15
C ALA A 296 16.24 9.91 -38.62
N ARG A 297 17.54 9.93 -38.90
CA ARG A 297 18.07 9.58 -40.25
C ARG A 297 17.76 8.12 -40.61
N ARG A 298 18.02 7.19 -39.68
CA ARG A 298 17.82 5.75 -39.92
C ARG A 298 16.34 5.39 -40.13
N LEU A 299 15.43 6.10 -39.46
CA LEU A 299 14.00 5.86 -39.52
C LEU A 299 13.26 6.78 -40.50
N SER A 300 13.97 7.66 -41.22
CA SER A 300 13.43 8.64 -42.17
C SER A 300 12.32 9.52 -41.57
N VAL A 301 12.52 10.01 -40.32
CA VAL A 301 11.60 10.90 -39.60
C VAL A 301 12.30 12.15 -39.09
N GLY A 302 11.55 13.14 -38.62
CA GLY A 302 12.12 14.33 -37.98
C GLY A 302 12.74 14.04 -36.61
N PRO A 303 13.81 14.76 -36.18
CA PRO A 303 14.40 14.60 -34.86
C PRO A 303 13.40 14.80 -33.72
N ARG A 304 12.45 15.74 -33.82
CA ARG A 304 11.38 15.98 -32.87
C ARG A 304 10.43 14.76 -32.71
N THR A 305 10.18 14.04 -33.80
CA THR A 305 9.38 12.82 -33.79
C THR A 305 10.09 11.73 -32.97
N VAL A 306 11.43 11.62 -33.12
CA VAL A 306 12.22 10.70 -32.31
C VAL A 306 12.21 11.08 -30.83
N GLU A 307 12.33 12.37 -30.50
CA GLU A 307 12.22 12.88 -29.14
C GLU A 307 10.88 12.47 -28.52
N THR A 308 9.78 12.64 -29.24
CA THR A 308 8.45 12.23 -28.82
C THR A 308 8.37 10.71 -28.60
N HIS A 309 8.94 9.91 -29.50
CA HIS A 309 8.97 8.45 -29.32
C HIS A 309 9.81 8.03 -28.11
N VAL A 310 10.99 8.62 -27.92
CA VAL A 310 11.85 8.35 -26.75
C VAL A 310 11.13 8.71 -25.46
N GLU A 311 10.43 9.85 -25.43
CA GLU A 311 9.65 10.24 -24.24
C GLU A 311 8.46 9.29 -23.99
N ASN A 312 7.76 8.87 -25.04
CA ASN A 312 6.71 7.87 -24.95
C ASN A 312 7.26 6.51 -24.47
N VAL A 313 8.41 6.07 -24.96
CA VAL A 313 9.10 4.86 -24.51
C VAL A 313 9.45 4.98 -23.03
N ARG A 314 10.08 6.09 -22.61
CA ARG A 314 10.42 6.33 -21.20
C ARG A 314 9.17 6.24 -20.31
N ARG A 315 8.11 6.92 -20.72
CA ARG A 315 6.83 6.90 -20.00
C ARG A 315 6.19 5.52 -19.95
N LYS A 316 6.19 4.77 -21.05
CA LYS A 316 5.61 3.42 -21.11
C LYS A 316 6.43 2.38 -20.35
N LEU A 317 7.75 2.49 -20.36
CA LEU A 317 8.68 1.61 -19.64
C LEU A 317 8.96 2.08 -18.20
N GLN A 318 8.48 3.28 -17.83
CA GLN A 318 8.75 3.92 -16.53
C GLN A 318 10.24 4.08 -16.20
N VAL A 319 11.01 4.48 -17.19
CA VAL A 319 12.45 4.71 -17.02
C VAL A 319 12.78 6.21 -17.11
N ARG A 320 13.73 6.66 -16.31
CA ARG A 320 14.09 8.08 -16.18
C ARG A 320 15.18 8.51 -17.16
N SER A 321 15.95 7.57 -17.69
CA SER A 321 17.07 7.86 -18.56
C SER A 321 17.09 6.96 -19.80
N ARG A 322 17.79 7.44 -20.81
CA ARG A 322 18.08 6.69 -22.04
C ARG A 322 18.85 5.39 -21.75
N ALA A 323 19.77 5.42 -20.79
CA ALA A 323 20.51 4.24 -20.36
C ALA A 323 19.59 3.17 -19.74
N GLN A 324 18.54 3.58 -19.05
CA GLN A 324 17.55 2.65 -18.48
C GLN A 324 16.66 2.00 -19.56
N ILE A 325 16.38 2.68 -20.69
CA ILE A 325 15.72 2.04 -21.84
C ILE A 325 16.61 0.90 -22.35
N ALA A 326 17.90 1.15 -22.51
CA ALA A 326 18.86 0.16 -23.01
C ALA A 326 18.97 -1.04 -22.02
N ALA A 327 19.07 -0.77 -20.73
CA ALA A 327 19.13 -1.81 -19.70
C ALA A 327 17.85 -2.68 -19.72
N TRP A 328 16.68 -2.08 -19.79
CA TRP A 328 15.39 -2.80 -19.85
C TRP A 328 15.31 -3.72 -21.08
N LEU A 329 15.67 -3.24 -22.26
CA LEU A 329 15.60 -4.03 -23.49
C LEU A 329 16.61 -5.19 -23.48
N THR A 330 17.80 -4.96 -22.92
CA THR A 330 18.82 -6.01 -22.75
C THR A 330 18.32 -7.10 -21.81
N GLU A 331 17.70 -6.73 -20.69
CA GLU A 331 17.11 -7.69 -19.76
C GLU A 331 15.98 -8.51 -20.40
N GLN A 332 15.12 -7.87 -21.21
CA GLN A 332 14.05 -8.59 -21.94
C GLN A 332 14.60 -9.57 -22.97
N ARG A 333 15.74 -9.25 -23.62
CA ARG A 333 16.41 -10.16 -24.54
C ARG A 333 16.99 -11.38 -23.81
N LEU A 334 17.63 -11.17 -22.66
CA LEU A 334 18.19 -12.25 -21.84
C LEU A 334 17.09 -13.20 -21.30
N ARG A 335 15.91 -12.68 -20.99
CA ARG A 335 14.75 -13.49 -20.54
C ARG A 335 14.11 -14.34 -21.66
N ARG A 336 14.31 -13.96 -22.93
CA ARG A 336 13.75 -14.69 -24.11
C ARG A 336 14.68 -15.76 -24.66
N HIS A 337 15.95 -15.76 -24.25
CA HIS A 337 16.95 -16.76 -24.61
C HIS A 337 17.67 -17.20 -23.33
N PRO A 338 17.09 -18.16 -22.54
CA PRO A 338 17.75 -18.74 -21.39
C PRO A 338 18.97 -19.58 -21.77
#